data_ace77073748fe3d825347bbc7237a15f
#
_entry.id   ace77073748fe3d825347bbc7237a15f
#
_cell.length_a   1.000
_cell.length_b   1.000
_cell.length_c   1.000
_cell.angle_alpha   90.00
_cell.angle_beta   90.00
_cell.angle_gamma   90.00
#
_symmetry.space_group_name_H-M   'P 1'
#
loop_
_entity.id
_entity.type
_entity.pdbx_description
1 polymer ?
#
loop_
_entity_poly.entity_id
_entity_poly.type
_entity_poly.pdbx_seq_one_letter_code
_entity_poly.pdbx_strand_id
1 'polypeptide(L)'
;NPIYIKSYFNDKCLSVLENTPLNHNITLDTEKRVFSRKTEFDDAIITSSRFVSATKDNLIGFEYKLTAKSAGEYSILAGIDALIDEINGPHFATKKVYRKEELIIFEGQTNESKVAYVKLKLICDSDFIEKKEENYRLTNEYKKNLEAGESICLVGVADIEANDFIDETIDISSYELKDYLNLKDEHIKECLAQWSISQVVIDGPKDAQEGLDYSIYQLLSIAPHKYITSIPARGVSGQTYKGAIFWDTEVFMLPFYILTNPSVARGLV
;
A
#
# COMPACT_ATOMS: atom_id res chain seq x y z
N ASN A 1 -9.31 0.20 -4.83
CA ASN A 1 -8.43 -0.47 -3.86
C ASN A 1 -7.56 -1.50 -4.60
N PRO A 2 -6.25 -1.24 -4.81
CA PRO A 2 -5.34 -2.16 -5.49
C PRO A 2 -4.85 -3.30 -4.58
N ILE A 3 -5.17 -3.27 -3.30
CA ILE A 3 -4.77 -4.30 -2.32
C ILE A 3 -6.05 -4.93 -1.74
N TYR A 4 -6.88 -5.49 -2.60
CA TYR A 4 -8.03 -6.27 -2.16
C TYR A 4 -7.59 -7.72 -1.96
N ILE A 5 -7.63 -8.21 -0.73
CA ILE A 5 -7.25 -9.58 -0.38
C ILE A 5 -8.27 -10.15 0.61
N LYS A 6 -8.77 -11.34 0.32
CA LYS A 6 -9.52 -12.20 1.24
C LYS A 6 -8.88 -13.57 1.30
N SER A 7 -9.00 -14.25 2.42
CA SER A 7 -8.53 -15.63 2.58
C SER A 7 -9.58 -16.49 3.23
N TYR A 8 -9.52 -17.78 2.94
CA TYR A 8 -10.50 -18.76 3.37
C TYR A 8 -9.84 -20.04 3.83
N PHE A 9 -10.51 -20.76 4.74
CA PHE A 9 -10.20 -22.12 5.14
C PHE A 9 -11.48 -22.95 5.02
N ASN A 10 -11.50 -23.96 4.14
CA ASN A 10 -12.69 -24.79 3.85
C ASN A 10 -13.93 -23.90 3.64
N ASP A 11 -13.84 -22.90 2.75
CA ASP A 11 -14.85 -21.89 2.43
C ASP A 11 -15.23 -20.91 3.57
N LYS A 12 -14.69 -21.06 4.78
CA LYS A 12 -14.88 -20.11 5.87
C LYS A 12 -13.93 -18.91 5.69
N CYS A 13 -14.48 -17.70 5.63
CA CYS A 13 -13.67 -16.47 5.51
C CYS A 13 -12.81 -16.25 6.77
N LEU A 14 -11.52 -15.99 6.57
CA LEU A 14 -10.56 -15.66 7.61
C LEU A 14 -10.40 -14.13 7.70
N SER A 15 -11.38 -13.46 8.29
CA SER A 15 -11.44 -12.00 8.40
C SER A 15 -11.77 -11.56 9.83
N VAL A 16 -11.08 -10.54 10.32
CA VAL A 16 -11.37 -9.90 11.62
C VAL A 16 -12.74 -9.20 11.66
N LEU A 17 -13.35 -8.97 10.49
CA LEU A 17 -14.70 -8.39 10.39
C LEU A 17 -15.79 -9.46 10.57
N GLU A 18 -15.46 -10.72 10.31
CA GLU A 18 -16.39 -11.84 10.31
C GLU A 18 -16.13 -12.82 11.46
N ASN A 19 -14.89 -12.86 11.95
CA ASN A 19 -14.45 -13.80 12.99
C ASN A 19 -13.58 -13.10 14.03
N THR A 20 -13.74 -13.47 15.29
CA THR A 20 -12.87 -13.03 16.37
C THR A 20 -11.52 -13.74 16.26
N PRO A 21 -10.39 -13.04 16.08
CA PRO A 21 -9.08 -13.66 16.06
C PRO A 21 -8.62 -14.02 17.49
N LEU A 22 -7.75 -15.03 17.60
CA LEU A 22 -7.04 -15.35 18.85
C LEU A 22 -6.03 -14.24 19.19
N ASN A 23 -5.40 -13.67 18.18
CA ASN A 23 -4.48 -12.55 18.32
C ASN A 23 -4.52 -11.69 17.05
N HIS A 24 -4.44 -10.36 17.23
CA HIS A 24 -4.39 -9.41 16.12
C HIS A 24 -3.47 -8.25 16.46
N ASN A 25 -2.38 -8.15 15.72
CA ASN A 25 -1.34 -7.14 15.93
C ASN A 25 -1.10 -6.35 14.65
N ILE A 26 -1.02 -5.03 14.80
CA ILE A 26 -0.71 -4.08 13.74
C ILE A 26 0.54 -3.32 14.16
N THR A 27 1.51 -3.19 13.26
CA THR A 27 2.76 -2.47 13.49
C THR A 27 3.04 -1.55 12.31
N LEU A 28 3.41 -0.32 12.62
CA LEU A 28 4.00 0.62 11.68
C LEU A 28 5.46 0.81 12.05
N ASP A 29 6.37 0.38 11.20
CA ASP A 29 7.80 0.71 11.31
C ASP A 29 8.00 2.11 10.71
N THR A 30 8.15 3.11 11.56
CA THR A 30 8.24 4.52 11.16
C THR A 30 9.53 4.84 10.44
N GLU A 31 10.64 4.15 10.75
CA GLU A 31 11.93 4.33 10.11
C GLU A 31 11.94 3.77 8.69
N LYS A 32 11.38 2.55 8.51
CA LYS A 32 11.31 1.85 7.22
C LYS A 32 10.04 2.15 6.43
N ARG A 33 9.09 2.86 7.03
CA ARG A 33 7.77 3.16 6.45
C ARG A 33 7.04 1.92 5.92
N VAL A 34 7.10 0.85 6.70
CA VAL A 34 6.44 -0.42 6.40
C VAL A 34 5.31 -0.66 7.39
N PHE A 35 4.10 -0.81 6.88
CA PHE A 35 2.96 -1.26 7.67
C PHE A 35 2.90 -2.78 7.64
N SER A 36 2.76 -3.41 8.81
CA SER A 36 2.66 -4.86 8.96
C SER A 36 1.47 -5.25 9.81
N ARG A 37 0.93 -6.43 9.55
CA ARG A 37 -0.16 -7.02 10.33
C ARG A 37 0.07 -8.50 10.53
N LYS A 38 -0.18 -8.99 11.74
CA LYS A 38 -0.25 -10.42 12.06
C LYS A 38 -1.57 -10.72 12.73
N THR A 39 -2.31 -11.67 12.17
CA THR A 39 -3.60 -12.13 12.70
C THR A 39 -3.54 -13.64 12.88
N GLU A 40 -3.92 -14.11 14.04
CA GLU A 40 -3.98 -15.53 14.35
C GLU A 40 -5.44 -15.95 14.57
N PHE A 41 -5.88 -16.93 13.80
CA PHE A 41 -7.15 -17.64 13.94
C PHE A 41 -6.92 -19.05 14.47
N ASP A 42 -7.96 -19.80 14.75
CA ASP A 42 -7.86 -21.21 15.17
C ASP A 42 -7.13 -22.04 14.11
N ASP A 43 -7.44 -21.82 12.84
CA ASP A 43 -7.01 -22.65 11.72
C ASP A 43 -5.82 -22.07 10.94
N ALA A 44 -5.49 -20.78 11.10
CA ALA A 44 -4.47 -20.11 10.31
C ALA A 44 -3.77 -18.97 11.03
N ILE A 45 -2.53 -18.67 10.61
CA ILE A 45 -1.84 -17.42 10.90
C ILE A 45 -1.71 -16.66 9.59
N ILE A 46 -2.16 -15.40 9.59
CA ILE A 46 -2.03 -14.48 8.46
C ILE A 46 -1.02 -13.39 8.81
N THR A 47 0.01 -13.24 8.01
CA THR A 47 0.92 -12.09 8.07
C THR A 47 0.85 -11.31 6.77
N SER A 48 0.86 -10.00 6.86
CA SER A 48 0.93 -9.14 5.68
C SER A 48 1.75 -7.89 5.95
N SER A 49 2.42 -7.39 4.93
CA SER A 49 3.06 -6.07 4.96
C SER A 49 2.80 -5.30 3.67
N ARG A 50 2.93 -3.99 3.74
CA ARG A 50 2.80 -3.09 2.59
C ARG A 50 3.60 -1.82 2.78
N PHE A 51 4.02 -1.24 1.67
CA PHE A 51 4.74 0.02 1.60
C PHE A 51 4.43 0.75 0.30
N VAL A 52 4.58 2.07 0.30
CA VAL A 52 4.67 2.90 -0.91
C VAL A 52 6.14 3.14 -1.17
N SER A 53 6.62 2.87 -2.38
CA SER A 53 8.04 2.94 -2.67
C SER A 53 8.60 4.35 -2.50
N ALA A 54 9.72 4.48 -1.78
CA ALA A 54 10.43 5.74 -1.59
C ALA A 54 11.36 6.10 -2.78
N THR A 55 11.52 5.19 -3.74
CA THR A 55 12.39 5.39 -4.92
C THR A 55 11.61 5.45 -6.22
N LYS A 56 10.38 4.90 -6.24
CA LYS A 56 9.47 4.87 -7.39
C LYS A 56 8.09 5.26 -6.90
N ASP A 57 7.79 6.56 -6.91
CA ASP A 57 6.68 7.20 -6.21
C ASP A 57 5.28 6.66 -6.58
N ASN A 58 5.15 6.02 -7.73
CA ASN A 58 3.91 5.43 -8.23
C ASN A 58 3.73 3.95 -7.85
N LEU A 59 4.75 3.30 -7.26
CA LEU A 59 4.68 1.88 -6.93
C LEU A 59 4.29 1.62 -5.46
N ILE A 60 3.36 0.69 -5.29
CA ILE A 60 3.01 0.10 -4.00
C ILE A 60 3.42 -1.36 -4.02
N GLY A 61 4.22 -1.78 -3.03
CA GLY A 61 4.54 -3.18 -2.79
C GLY A 61 3.76 -3.75 -1.61
N PHE A 62 3.31 -4.99 -1.72
CA PHE A 62 2.71 -5.71 -0.60
C PHE A 62 3.02 -7.20 -0.63
N GLU A 63 3.01 -7.81 0.54
CA GLU A 63 3.10 -9.25 0.72
C GLU A 63 2.00 -9.75 1.65
N TYR A 64 1.57 -10.98 1.41
CA TYR A 64 0.56 -11.67 2.19
C TYR A 64 0.92 -13.13 2.30
N LYS A 65 1.07 -13.62 3.52
CA LYS A 65 1.36 -15.02 3.81
C LYS A 65 0.29 -15.59 4.70
N LEU A 66 -0.30 -16.70 4.24
CA LEU A 66 -1.22 -17.52 5.00
C LEU A 66 -0.50 -18.82 5.38
N THR A 67 -0.40 -19.07 6.68
CA THR A 67 0.21 -20.30 7.22
C THR A 67 -0.87 -21.14 7.88
N ALA A 68 -0.99 -22.38 7.48
CA ALA A 68 -1.94 -23.36 8.00
C ALA A 68 -1.58 -23.76 9.44
N LYS A 69 -2.57 -23.81 10.35
CA LYS A 69 -2.47 -24.45 11.68
C LYS A 69 -3.13 -25.84 11.70
N SER A 70 -4.08 -26.05 10.79
CA SER A 70 -4.80 -27.31 10.59
C SER A 70 -4.66 -27.78 9.15
N ALA A 71 -4.69 -29.07 8.90
CA ALA A 71 -4.74 -29.60 7.54
C ALA A 71 -6.08 -29.26 6.87
N GLY A 72 -6.06 -28.85 5.60
CA GLY A 72 -7.27 -28.53 4.86
C GLY A 72 -7.04 -27.69 3.63
N GLU A 73 -8.13 -27.29 2.99
CA GLU A 73 -8.10 -26.44 1.81
C GLU A 73 -8.05 -24.96 2.21
N TYR A 74 -7.04 -24.27 1.72
CA TYR A 74 -6.87 -22.83 1.92
C TYR A 74 -6.91 -22.09 0.60
N SER A 75 -7.52 -20.90 0.60
CA SER A 75 -7.48 -20.05 -0.58
C SER A 75 -7.20 -18.58 -0.24
N ILE A 76 -6.57 -17.89 -1.19
CA ILE A 76 -6.36 -16.45 -1.20
C ILE A 76 -7.03 -15.89 -2.46
N LEU A 77 -7.93 -14.95 -2.27
CA LEU A 77 -8.56 -14.16 -3.31
C LEU A 77 -7.92 -12.77 -3.32
N ALA A 78 -7.21 -12.41 -4.39
CA ALA A 78 -6.48 -11.13 -4.46
C ALA A 78 -6.71 -10.41 -5.80
N GLY A 79 -6.80 -9.08 -5.77
CA GLY A 79 -7.02 -8.28 -6.97
C GLY A 79 -7.36 -6.82 -6.73
N ILE A 80 -8.10 -6.23 -7.66
CA ILE A 80 -8.58 -4.85 -7.60
C ILE A 80 -10.07 -4.81 -7.27
N ASP A 81 -10.43 -4.00 -6.28
CA ASP A 81 -11.80 -3.63 -5.96
C ASP A 81 -12.03 -2.14 -6.25
N ALA A 82 -12.80 -1.84 -7.28
CA ALA A 82 -13.17 -0.48 -7.69
C ALA A 82 -14.58 -0.08 -7.25
N LEU A 83 -15.20 -0.84 -6.34
CA LEU A 83 -16.50 -0.49 -5.73
C LEU A 83 -16.35 0.52 -4.58
N ILE A 84 -15.13 0.72 -4.08
CA ILE A 84 -14.86 1.61 -2.96
C ILE A 84 -14.82 3.05 -3.48
N ASP A 85 -15.65 3.90 -2.92
CA ASP A 85 -15.61 5.35 -3.08
C ASP A 85 -15.10 5.99 -1.77
N GLU A 86 -14.61 7.20 -1.85
CA GLU A 86 -14.19 7.97 -0.68
C GLU A 86 -15.38 8.71 -0.04
N ILE A 87 -15.21 9.31 1.15
CA ILE A 87 -16.31 9.92 1.92
C ILE A 87 -17.01 11.09 1.22
N ASN A 88 -16.39 11.71 0.22
CA ASN A 88 -16.98 12.82 -0.54
C ASN A 88 -17.77 12.33 -1.78
N GLY A 89 -17.89 11.02 -1.96
CA GLY A 89 -18.63 10.38 -3.03
C GLY A 89 -17.77 9.96 -4.23
N PRO A 90 -18.40 9.48 -5.30
CA PRO A 90 -17.69 8.99 -6.48
C PRO A 90 -17.05 10.15 -7.25
N HIS A 91 -15.74 10.06 -7.51
CA HIS A 91 -14.99 11.03 -8.31
C HIS A 91 -14.83 10.60 -9.77
N PHE A 92 -15.06 9.34 -10.08
CA PHE A 92 -14.94 8.83 -11.44
C PHE A 92 -16.32 8.79 -12.12
N ALA A 93 -16.46 9.51 -13.22
CA ALA A 93 -17.63 9.48 -14.10
C ALA A 93 -17.75 8.11 -14.81
N THR A 94 -16.59 7.53 -15.18
CA THR A 94 -16.52 6.19 -15.75
C THR A 94 -15.45 5.37 -15.04
N LYS A 95 -15.73 4.09 -14.86
CA LYS A 95 -14.79 3.12 -14.28
C LYS A 95 -14.76 1.88 -15.17
N LYS A 96 -13.59 1.30 -15.34
CA LYS A 96 -13.39 -0.02 -15.94
C LYS A 96 -12.40 -0.80 -15.12
N VAL A 97 -12.61 -2.10 -14.97
CA VAL A 97 -11.62 -3.03 -14.46
C VAL A 97 -11.51 -4.17 -15.46
N TYR A 98 -10.32 -4.44 -15.93
CA TYR A 98 -10.10 -5.44 -16.98
C TYR A 98 -8.73 -6.11 -16.81
N ARG A 99 -8.52 -7.18 -17.57
CA ARG A 99 -7.24 -7.90 -17.61
C ARG A 99 -6.51 -7.60 -18.91
N LYS A 100 -5.21 -7.42 -18.80
CA LYS A 100 -4.31 -7.39 -19.95
C LYS A 100 -3.10 -8.25 -19.59
N GLU A 101 -2.93 -9.36 -20.32
CA GLU A 101 -1.91 -10.36 -20.01
C GLU A 101 -2.04 -10.86 -18.57
N GLU A 102 -1.03 -10.67 -17.73
CA GLU A 102 -1.02 -11.05 -16.31
C GLU A 102 -1.39 -9.89 -15.36
N LEU A 103 -1.70 -8.72 -15.91
CA LEU A 103 -2.07 -7.56 -15.12
C LEU A 103 -3.58 -7.48 -14.93
N ILE A 104 -4.00 -7.06 -13.73
CA ILE A 104 -5.33 -6.54 -13.47
C ILE A 104 -5.23 -5.02 -13.53
N ILE A 105 -6.08 -4.38 -14.35
CA ILE A 105 -6.01 -2.94 -14.63
C ILE A 105 -7.33 -2.29 -14.26
N PHE A 106 -7.26 -1.23 -13.45
CA PHE A 106 -8.33 -0.26 -13.27
C PHE A 106 -8.04 0.97 -14.13
N GLU A 107 -9.07 1.47 -14.80
CA GLU A 107 -9.08 2.74 -15.51
C GLU A 107 -10.28 3.55 -15.04
N GLY A 108 -10.04 4.75 -14.55
CA GLY A 108 -11.09 5.66 -14.09
C GLY A 108 -10.93 7.03 -14.73
N GLN A 109 -12.03 7.60 -15.23
CA GLN A 109 -12.06 8.96 -15.77
C GLN A 109 -12.94 9.86 -14.90
N THR A 110 -12.41 11.01 -14.49
CA THR A 110 -13.15 12.02 -13.71
C THR A 110 -14.08 12.84 -14.61
N ASN A 111 -14.99 13.61 -14.01
CA ASN A 111 -15.85 14.57 -14.73
C ASN A 111 -15.05 15.64 -15.49
N GLU A 112 -13.82 15.92 -15.06
CA GLU A 112 -12.91 16.87 -15.71
C GLU A 112 -12.05 16.20 -16.81
N SER A 113 -12.39 14.99 -17.22
CA SER A 113 -11.68 14.20 -18.24
C SER A 113 -10.24 13.78 -17.85
N LYS A 114 -9.88 13.90 -16.58
CA LYS A 114 -8.61 13.35 -16.08
C LYS A 114 -8.74 11.83 -15.93
N VAL A 115 -7.71 11.12 -16.32
CA VAL A 115 -7.70 9.64 -16.25
C VAL A 115 -6.70 9.17 -15.20
N ALA A 116 -7.08 8.17 -14.43
CA ALA A 116 -6.21 7.46 -13.51
C ALA A 116 -6.17 5.97 -13.88
N TYR A 117 -4.99 5.39 -13.81
CA TYR A 117 -4.78 3.96 -13.99
C TYR A 117 -4.21 3.35 -12.71
N VAL A 118 -4.62 2.12 -12.44
CA VAL A 118 -3.97 1.25 -11.46
C VAL A 118 -3.70 -0.07 -12.16
N LYS A 119 -2.45 -0.43 -12.29
CA LYS A 119 -2.01 -1.72 -12.82
C LYS A 119 -1.54 -2.57 -11.66
N LEU A 120 -1.97 -3.80 -11.57
CA LEU A 120 -1.62 -4.73 -10.49
C LEU A 120 -1.02 -6.01 -11.07
N LYS A 121 0.21 -6.32 -10.67
CA LYS A 121 0.87 -7.62 -10.85
C LYS A 121 0.80 -8.41 -9.56
N LEU A 122 0.33 -9.65 -9.64
CA LEU A 122 0.30 -10.60 -8.54
C LEU A 122 1.26 -11.76 -8.84
N ILE A 123 2.06 -12.13 -7.84
CA ILE A 123 3.04 -13.21 -7.90
C ILE A 123 2.80 -14.11 -6.70
N CYS A 124 2.52 -15.39 -6.92
CA CYS A 124 2.22 -16.36 -5.87
C CYS A 124 3.09 -17.60 -6.04
N ASP A 125 3.41 -18.27 -4.94
CA ASP A 125 4.10 -19.56 -4.92
C ASP A 125 3.17 -20.75 -5.25
N SER A 126 1.91 -20.45 -5.58
CA SER A 126 0.89 -21.40 -6.01
C SER A 126 0.27 -20.90 -7.32
N ASP A 127 -0.06 -21.82 -8.22
CA ASP A 127 -0.81 -21.46 -9.43
C ASP A 127 -2.20 -20.93 -9.07
N PHE A 128 -2.66 -19.92 -9.81
CA PHE A 128 -4.04 -19.48 -9.65
C PHE A 128 -4.98 -20.49 -10.33
N ILE A 129 -6.09 -20.79 -9.66
CA ILE A 129 -7.09 -21.74 -10.14
C ILE A 129 -8.15 -21.06 -10.97
N GLU A 130 -8.58 -19.88 -10.54
CA GLU A 130 -9.72 -19.18 -11.14
C GLU A 130 -9.53 -17.68 -11.19
N LYS A 131 -9.99 -17.07 -12.27
CA LYS A 131 -10.15 -15.62 -12.42
C LYS A 131 -11.60 -15.29 -12.10
N LYS A 132 -11.84 -14.54 -11.01
CA LYS A 132 -13.19 -14.12 -10.62
C LYS A 132 -13.46 -12.69 -11.05
N GLU A 133 -14.60 -12.49 -11.70
CA GLU A 133 -15.08 -11.19 -12.16
C GLU A 133 -16.45 -10.90 -11.55
N GLU A 134 -16.50 -9.87 -10.75
CA GLU A 134 -17.72 -9.31 -10.17
C GLU A 134 -17.74 -7.82 -10.48
N ASN A 135 -18.90 -7.21 -10.68
CA ASN A 135 -19.08 -5.79 -10.96
C ASN A 135 -17.94 -4.89 -10.41
N TYR A 136 -17.05 -4.41 -11.29
CA TYR A 136 -15.89 -3.57 -10.95
C TYR A 136 -14.89 -4.17 -9.94
N ARG A 137 -14.92 -5.49 -9.72
CA ARG A 137 -13.95 -6.22 -8.93
C ARG A 137 -13.38 -7.36 -9.76
N LEU A 138 -12.07 -7.38 -9.96
CA LEU A 138 -11.36 -8.48 -10.62
C LEU A 138 -10.33 -9.06 -9.66
N THR A 139 -10.36 -10.37 -9.49
CA THR A 139 -9.48 -11.10 -8.59
C THR A 139 -8.95 -12.39 -9.21
N ASN A 140 -7.80 -12.83 -8.72
CA ASN A 140 -7.29 -14.18 -8.91
C ASN A 140 -7.53 -14.97 -7.62
N GLU A 141 -7.94 -16.22 -7.73
CA GLU A 141 -8.03 -17.17 -6.64
C GLU A 141 -6.85 -18.15 -6.68
N TYR A 142 -6.12 -18.22 -5.59
CA TYR A 142 -5.02 -19.16 -5.36
C TYR A 142 -5.47 -20.15 -4.29
N LYS A 143 -5.48 -21.44 -4.62
CA LYS A 143 -6.05 -22.50 -3.78
C LYS A 143 -5.07 -23.65 -3.61
N LYS A 144 -4.89 -24.14 -2.39
CA LYS A 144 -3.97 -25.21 -2.07
C LYS A 144 -4.44 -25.99 -0.85
N ASN A 145 -4.30 -27.30 -0.90
CA ASN A 145 -4.38 -28.13 0.30
C ASN A 145 -3.06 -28.02 1.07
N LEU A 146 -3.14 -27.65 2.32
CA LEU A 146 -1.98 -27.44 3.19
C LEU A 146 -2.07 -28.37 4.40
N GLU A 147 -0.92 -28.87 4.81
CA GLU A 147 -0.71 -29.46 6.13
C GLU A 147 -0.34 -28.38 7.14
N ALA A 148 -0.45 -28.69 8.44
CA ALA A 148 -0.08 -27.75 9.49
C ALA A 148 1.38 -27.31 9.37
N GLY A 149 1.61 -26.00 9.35
CA GLY A 149 2.92 -25.37 9.16
C GLY A 149 3.24 -24.99 7.71
N GLU A 150 2.53 -25.49 6.72
CA GLU A 150 2.70 -25.08 5.32
C GLU A 150 2.05 -23.71 5.05
N SER A 151 2.43 -23.08 3.94
CA SER A 151 1.98 -21.72 3.65
C SER A 151 1.68 -21.51 2.17
N ILE A 152 0.85 -20.49 1.90
CA ILE A 152 0.72 -19.83 0.60
C ILE A 152 1.30 -18.43 0.76
N CYS A 153 2.22 -18.05 -0.12
CA CYS A 153 2.85 -16.73 -0.15
C CYS A 153 2.44 -15.97 -1.42
N LEU A 154 1.90 -14.79 -1.24
CA LEU A 154 1.50 -13.88 -2.32
C LEU A 154 2.23 -12.55 -2.15
N VAL A 155 2.84 -12.07 -3.22
CA VAL A 155 3.32 -10.68 -3.30
C VAL A 155 2.60 -9.97 -4.43
N GLY A 156 2.47 -8.65 -4.32
CA GLY A 156 1.91 -7.83 -5.36
C GLY A 156 2.64 -6.51 -5.50
N VAL A 157 2.68 -6.02 -6.73
CA VAL A 157 3.14 -4.67 -7.07
C VAL A 157 2.02 -3.97 -7.80
N ALA A 158 1.60 -2.82 -7.29
CA ALA A 158 0.63 -1.95 -7.94
C ALA A 158 1.33 -0.68 -8.43
N ASP A 159 1.08 -0.31 -9.68
CA ASP A 159 1.49 0.93 -10.32
C ASP A 159 0.29 1.85 -10.42
N ILE A 160 0.38 3.06 -9.87
CA ILE A 160 -0.69 4.07 -9.87
C ILE A 160 -0.25 5.24 -10.73
N GLU A 161 -0.99 5.49 -11.80
CA GLU A 161 -0.71 6.56 -12.75
C GLU A 161 -1.90 7.54 -12.82
N ALA A 162 -1.61 8.83 -12.96
CA ALA A 162 -2.60 9.85 -13.27
C ALA A 162 -2.06 10.75 -14.37
N ASN A 163 -2.91 11.22 -15.29
CA ASN A 163 -2.53 11.93 -16.53
C ASN A 163 -1.52 13.07 -16.35
N ASP A 164 -1.61 13.79 -15.22
CA ASP A 164 -0.77 14.98 -15.00
C ASP A 164 0.60 14.63 -14.35
N PHE A 165 0.84 13.35 -14.02
CA PHE A 165 1.97 12.91 -13.18
C PHE A 165 2.67 11.64 -13.70
N ILE A 166 2.60 11.38 -15.00
CA ILE A 166 3.31 10.26 -15.63
C ILE A 166 4.66 10.75 -16.13
N ASP A 167 5.71 10.60 -15.33
CA ASP A 167 7.08 10.91 -15.76
C ASP A 167 7.74 9.73 -16.48
N GLU A 168 7.54 8.53 -15.98
CA GLU A 168 8.05 7.29 -16.57
C GLU A 168 7.02 6.18 -16.40
N THR A 169 6.64 5.55 -17.51
CA THR A 169 5.82 4.35 -17.47
C THR A 169 6.69 3.17 -17.02
N ILE A 170 6.44 2.66 -15.83
CA ILE A 170 7.12 1.46 -15.33
C ILE A 170 6.36 0.24 -15.81
N ASP A 171 7.02 -0.62 -16.57
CA ASP A 171 6.42 -1.90 -16.98
C ASP A 171 6.59 -2.94 -15.86
N ILE A 172 5.55 -3.14 -15.08
CA ILE A 172 5.50 -4.17 -14.03
C ILE A 172 5.00 -5.53 -14.53
N SER A 173 4.66 -5.68 -15.82
CA SER A 173 4.11 -6.94 -16.36
C SER A 173 5.11 -8.10 -16.25
N SER A 174 6.39 -7.81 -16.43
CA SER A 174 7.49 -8.76 -16.35
C SER A 174 8.04 -8.99 -14.93
N TYR A 175 7.49 -8.30 -13.91
CA TYR A 175 8.00 -8.42 -12.54
C TYR A 175 7.82 -9.84 -12.00
N GLU A 176 8.89 -10.32 -11.38
CA GLU A 176 8.97 -11.58 -10.64
C GLU A 176 9.22 -11.31 -9.15
N LEU A 177 9.25 -12.36 -8.33
CA LEU A 177 9.52 -12.24 -6.89
C LEU A 177 10.81 -11.47 -6.59
N LYS A 178 11.87 -11.67 -7.39
CA LYS A 178 13.14 -10.95 -7.24
C LYS A 178 12.99 -9.44 -7.39
N ASP A 179 12.12 -8.98 -8.31
CA ASP A 179 11.91 -7.55 -8.56
C ASP A 179 11.13 -6.90 -7.42
N TYR A 180 10.15 -7.62 -6.85
CA TYR A 180 9.48 -7.21 -5.62
C TYR A 180 10.48 -7.10 -4.44
N LEU A 181 11.35 -8.08 -4.25
CA LEU A 181 12.34 -8.06 -3.17
C LEU A 181 13.33 -6.89 -3.35
N ASN A 182 13.80 -6.65 -4.56
CA ASN A 182 14.67 -5.52 -4.87
C ASN A 182 13.95 -4.18 -4.60
N LEU A 183 12.69 -4.03 -5.02
CA LEU A 183 11.87 -2.84 -4.76
C LEU A 183 11.72 -2.58 -3.25
N LYS A 184 11.51 -3.62 -2.46
CA LYS A 184 11.41 -3.53 -1.00
C LYS A 184 12.73 -3.13 -0.35
N ASP A 185 13.84 -3.71 -0.80
CA ASP A 185 15.18 -3.40 -0.28
C ASP A 185 15.60 -1.96 -0.63
N GLU A 186 15.35 -1.50 -1.87
CA GLU A 186 15.58 -0.12 -2.30
C GLU A 186 14.75 0.86 -1.47
N HIS A 187 13.46 0.56 -1.25
CA HIS A 187 12.58 1.35 -0.40
C HIS A 187 13.13 1.48 1.02
N ILE A 188 13.47 0.35 1.68
CA ILE A 188 13.98 0.36 3.06
C ILE A 188 15.28 1.15 3.16
N LYS A 189 16.20 0.95 2.21
CA LYS A 189 17.49 1.66 2.18
C LYS A 189 17.29 3.17 2.07
N GLU A 190 16.42 3.62 1.19
CA GLU A 190 16.10 5.05 1.02
C GLU A 190 15.42 5.62 2.27
N CYS A 191 14.45 4.91 2.84
CA CYS A 191 13.78 5.33 4.07
C CYS A 191 14.77 5.51 5.23
N LEU A 192 15.68 4.55 5.45
CA LEU A 192 16.69 4.63 6.49
C LEU A 192 17.70 5.78 6.25
N ALA A 193 18.04 6.06 4.99
CA ALA A 193 18.90 7.20 4.66
C ALA A 193 18.21 8.53 5.00
N GLN A 194 16.95 8.70 4.64
CA GLN A 194 16.16 9.90 4.99
C GLN A 194 15.94 10.01 6.50
N TRP A 195 15.68 8.89 7.19
CA TRP A 195 15.51 8.85 8.64
C TRP A 195 16.75 9.29 9.38
N SER A 196 17.94 8.83 8.96
CA SER A 196 19.22 9.15 9.60
C SER A 196 19.54 10.66 9.64
N ILE A 197 18.98 11.42 8.70
CA ILE A 197 19.16 12.89 8.62
C ILE A 197 18.07 13.62 9.42
N SER A 198 16.89 13.00 9.56
CA SER A 198 15.69 13.67 10.07
C SER A 198 15.32 13.27 11.50
N GLN A 199 15.89 12.19 12.01
CA GLN A 199 15.58 11.70 13.35
C GLN A 199 15.96 12.69 14.44
N VAL A 200 15.14 12.78 15.47
CA VAL A 200 15.41 13.54 16.68
C VAL A 200 15.26 12.62 17.88
N VAL A 201 16.28 12.53 18.71
CA VAL A 201 16.26 11.73 19.93
C VAL A 201 16.03 12.64 21.12
N ILE A 202 15.02 12.32 21.93
CA ILE A 202 14.73 13.03 23.17
C ILE A 202 15.03 12.13 24.37
N ASP A 203 15.68 12.70 25.37
CA ASP A 203 15.86 12.04 26.67
C ASP A 203 14.61 12.30 27.53
N GLY A 204 13.65 11.36 27.48
CA GLY A 204 12.36 11.55 28.11
C GLY A 204 11.45 10.32 28.06
N PRO A 205 10.14 10.50 28.31
CA PRO A 205 9.20 9.41 28.25
C PRO A 205 9.14 8.77 26.87
N LYS A 206 9.02 7.43 26.81
CA LYS A 206 8.93 6.67 25.59
C LYS A 206 7.81 7.15 24.66
N ASP A 207 6.65 7.46 25.21
CA ASP A 207 5.49 7.95 24.46
C ASP A 207 5.76 9.25 23.70
N ALA A 208 6.61 10.12 24.28
CA ALA A 208 7.01 11.37 23.63
C ALA A 208 7.92 11.11 22.42
N GLN A 209 8.85 10.14 22.53
CA GLN A 209 9.67 9.71 21.40
C GLN A 209 8.83 9.07 20.32
N GLU A 210 7.90 8.16 20.67
CA GLU A 210 7.00 7.52 19.70
C GLU A 210 6.13 8.54 18.96
N GLY A 211 5.60 9.56 19.67
CA GLY A 211 4.84 10.64 19.05
C GLY A 211 5.66 11.51 18.09
N LEU A 212 6.92 11.78 18.44
CA LEU A 212 7.85 12.51 17.57
C LEU A 212 8.23 11.68 16.34
N ASP A 213 8.57 10.42 16.52
CA ASP A 213 8.90 9.49 15.42
C ASP A 213 7.74 9.36 14.43
N TYR A 214 6.51 9.26 14.94
CA TYR A 214 5.32 9.23 14.10
C TYR A 214 5.13 10.56 13.32
N SER A 215 5.42 11.70 13.94
CA SER A 215 5.32 13.01 13.29
C SER A 215 6.36 13.16 12.17
N ILE A 216 7.60 12.74 12.42
CA ILE A 216 8.67 12.72 11.42
C ILE A 216 8.31 11.76 10.27
N TYR A 217 7.79 10.57 10.59
CA TYR A 217 7.30 9.60 9.60
C TYR A 217 6.24 10.24 8.69
N GLN A 218 5.27 10.97 9.24
CA GLN A 218 4.22 11.63 8.45
C GLN A 218 4.83 12.65 7.48
N LEU A 219 5.72 13.51 7.95
CA LEU A 219 6.40 14.50 7.11
C LEU A 219 7.21 13.85 5.99
N LEU A 220 8.04 12.86 6.31
CA LEU A 220 8.84 12.15 5.30
C LEU A 220 7.99 11.39 4.29
N SER A 221 6.81 10.90 4.69
CA SER A 221 5.93 10.11 3.80
C SER A 221 5.14 10.96 2.80
N ILE A 222 4.94 12.26 3.09
CA ILE A 222 4.18 13.18 2.22
C ILE A 222 5.07 14.14 1.44
N ALA A 223 6.40 14.06 1.63
CA ALA A 223 7.35 14.94 0.96
C ALA A 223 7.30 14.76 -0.56
N PRO A 224 7.04 15.82 -1.35
CA PRO A 224 7.08 15.71 -2.81
C PRO A 224 8.54 15.70 -3.29
N HIS A 225 8.96 14.63 -3.95
CA HIS A 225 10.36 14.48 -4.38
C HIS A 225 10.60 14.88 -5.83
N LYS A 226 9.61 14.75 -6.70
CA LYS A 226 9.77 14.95 -8.15
C LYS A 226 9.02 16.15 -8.71
N TYR A 227 7.96 16.60 -8.05
CA TYR A 227 7.07 17.61 -8.61
C TYR A 227 7.10 18.89 -7.77
N ILE A 228 6.99 20.03 -8.44
CA ILE A 228 6.71 21.30 -7.80
C ILE A 228 5.23 21.27 -7.43
N THR A 229 4.93 20.92 -6.20
CA THR A 229 3.57 20.81 -5.66
C THR A 229 3.58 21.08 -4.17
N SER A 230 2.51 21.64 -3.65
CA SER A 230 2.35 21.84 -2.22
C SER A 230 1.72 20.63 -1.55
N ILE A 231 1.73 20.60 -0.23
CA ILE A 231 1.19 19.52 0.60
C ILE A 231 -0.19 19.96 1.10
N PRO A 232 -1.23 19.11 0.96
CA PRO A 232 -2.53 19.38 1.56
C PRO A 232 -2.44 19.51 3.08
N ALA A 233 -3.32 20.28 3.72
CA ALA A 233 -3.32 20.57 5.16
C ALA A 233 -3.25 19.34 6.08
N ARG A 234 -3.74 18.19 5.61
CA ARG A 234 -3.64 16.88 6.31
C ARG A 234 -2.68 15.90 5.64
N GLY A 235 -1.88 16.35 4.71
CA GLY A 235 -1.10 15.45 3.87
C GLY A 235 -2.01 14.42 3.20
N VAL A 236 -1.67 13.14 3.32
CA VAL A 236 -2.50 12.02 2.83
C VAL A 236 -3.16 11.23 3.98
N SER A 237 -3.15 11.76 5.20
CA SER A 237 -3.64 11.05 6.39
C SER A 237 -5.17 11.01 6.51
N GLY A 238 -5.91 11.73 5.67
CA GLY A 238 -7.37 11.75 5.70
C GLY A 238 -8.00 12.42 4.50
N GLN A 239 -9.27 12.14 4.27
CA GLN A 239 -10.06 12.64 3.14
C GLN A 239 -10.72 14.01 3.42
N THR A 240 -10.60 14.51 4.64
CA THR A 240 -11.11 15.83 5.03
C THR A 240 -10.35 16.92 4.26
N TYR A 241 -11.01 18.01 3.92
CA TYR A 241 -10.52 19.14 3.12
C TYR A 241 -10.26 18.84 1.64
N LYS A 242 -10.56 17.63 1.15
CA LYS A 242 -10.52 17.26 -0.28
C LYS A 242 -9.19 17.58 -0.98
N GLY A 243 -8.07 17.49 -0.27
CA GLY A 243 -6.76 17.82 -0.79
C GLY A 243 -6.47 19.34 -0.90
N ALA A 244 -7.30 20.20 -0.30
CA ALA A 244 -7.08 21.65 -0.33
C ALA A 244 -5.77 22.03 0.38
N ILE A 245 -5.02 22.94 -0.23
CA ILE A 245 -3.76 23.48 0.25
C ILE A 245 -4.03 24.73 1.06
N PHE A 246 -3.38 24.84 2.20
CA PHE A 246 -3.44 25.98 3.11
C PHE A 246 -2.04 26.43 3.50
N TRP A 247 -1.94 27.50 4.23
CA TRP A 247 -0.68 28.05 4.77
C TRP A 247 0.04 27.16 5.79
N ASP A 248 -0.57 26.05 6.19
CA ASP A 248 0.02 25.05 7.09
C ASP A 248 1.35 24.50 6.55
N THR A 249 1.45 24.33 5.23
CA THR A 249 2.69 23.87 4.59
C THR A 249 3.84 24.84 4.83
N GLU A 250 3.62 26.15 4.61
CA GLU A 250 4.67 27.17 4.72
C GLU A 250 5.04 27.44 6.18
N VAL A 251 4.07 27.43 7.09
CA VAL A 251 4.29 27.80 8.49
C VAL A 251 4.81 26.62 9.33
N PHE A 252 4.28 25.41 9.13
CA PHE A 252 4.55 24.28 10.02
C PHE A 252 5.39 23.17 9.38
N MET A 253 5.28 22.91 8.08
CA MET A 253 5.98 21.81 7.42
C MET A 253 7.30 22.25 6.77
N LEU A 254 7.30 23.40 6.09
CA LEU A 254 8.48 23.91 5.37
C LEU A 254 9.72 24.05 6.26
N PRO A 255 9.65 24.55 7.53
CA PRO A 255 10.82 24.61 8.41
C PRO A 255 11.52 23.27 8.62
N PHE A 256 10.75 22.17 8.70
CA PHE A 256 11.34 20.83 8.80
C PHE A 256 12.13 20.48 7.54
N TYR A 257 11.59 20.71 6.36
CA TYR A 257 12.27 20.38 5.10
C TYR A 257 13.47 21.29 4.82
N ILE A 258 13.44 22.56 5.23
CA ILE A 258 14.60 23.46 5.11
C ILE A 258 15.82 22.85 5.82
N LEU A 259 15.60 22.20 6.97
CA LEU A 259 16.67 21.63 7.78
C LEU A 259 17.07 20.22 7.35
N THR A 260 16.13 19.42 6.87
CA THR A 260 16.33 17.97 6.61
C THR A 260 16.42 17.62 5.13
N ASN A 261 15.69 18.33 4.27
CA ASN A 261 15.66 18.10 2.82
C ASN A 261 15.43 19.41 2.03
N PRO A 262 16.49 20.21 1.81
CA PRO A 262 16.36 21.51 1.13
C PRO A 262 15.83 21.41 -0.32
N SER A 263 15.92 20.25 -0.98
CA SER A 263 15.37 20.07 -2.33
C SER A 263 13.84 20.02 -2.29
N VAL A 264 13.26 19.31 -1.34
CA VAL A 264 11.82 19.31 -1.08
C VAL A 264 11.35 20.72 -0.71
N ALA A 265 12.08 21.39 0.19
CA ALA A 265 11.74 22.77 0.58
C ALA A 265 11.65 23.71 -0.62
N ARG A 266 12.57 23.60 -1.59
CA ARG A 266 12.53 24.41 -2.84
C ARG A 266 11.35 24.07 -3.75
N GLY A 267 10.92 22.81 -3.76
CA GLY A 267 9.75 22.40 -4.55
C GLY A 267 8.40 22.88 -3.97
N LEU A 268 8.38 23.23 -2.67
CA LEU A 268 7.18 23.70 -1.98
C LEU A 268 6.98 25.23 -2.12
N VAL A 269 8.03 25.99 -2.45
CA VAL A 269 8.03 27.45 -2.63
C VAL A 269 7.92 27.81 -4.11
#